data_42e96b9217342b56ff16ada5e1ab7032
#
_entry.id   42e96b9217342b56ff16ada5e1ab7032
#
_cell.length_a   1.000
_cell.length_b   1.000
_cell.length_c   1.000
_cell.angle_alpha   90.00
_cell.angle_beta   90.00
_cell.angle_gamma   90.00
#
_symmetry.space_group_name_H-M   'P 1'
#
loop_
_entity.id
_entity.type
_entity.pdbx_description
1 polymer ?
#
loop_
_entity_poly.entity_id
_entity_poly.type
_entity_poly.pdbx_seq_one_letter_code
_entity_poly.pdbx_strand_id
1 'polypeptide(L)'
;MDYVQNCILGKATGSDFDRYVNGWLISDSKVRLSEYLGFTEDEWKSIINAEAGEVREKVICDIINSRRSAIDNIVNTYTEPAF
;
A
#
# COMPACT_ATOMS: atom_id res chain seq x y z
N MET A 1 10.53 -0.60 -6.65
CA MET A 1 9.13 -0.32 -6.29
C MET A 1 8.88 -0.69 -4.85
N ASP A 2 8.06 0.10 -4.17
CA ASP A 2 7.71 -0.23 -2.78
C ASP A 2 6.55 -1.23 -2.71
N TYR A 3 6.19 -1.61 -1.50
CA TYR A 3 5.12 -2.59 -1.27
C TYR A 3 3.79 -2.11 -1.84
N VAL A 4 3.43 -0.84 -1.58
CA VAL A 4 2.16 -0.27 -2.04
C VAL A 4 2.08 -0.30 -3.56
N GLN A 5 3.15 0.09 -4.24
CA GLN A 5 3.19 0.07 -5.70
C GLN A 5 3.02 -1.35 -6.24
N ASN A 6 3.68 -2.32 -5.61
CA ASN A 6 3.54 -3.72 -6.01
C ASN A 6 2.12 -4.24 -5.78
N CYS A 7 1.46 -3.82 -4.69
CA CYS A 7 0.06 -4.18 -4.45
C CYS A 7 -0.86 -3.57 -5.52
N ILE A 8 -0.64 -2.32 -5.89
CA ILE A 8 -1.45 -1.66 -6.92
C ILE A 8 -1.31 -2.38 -8.25
N LEU A 9 -0.11 -2.85 -8.57
CA LEU A 9 0.16 -3.57 -9.82
C LEU A 9 -0.25 -5.06 -9.78
N GLY A 10 -0.76 -5.52 -8.65
CA GLY A 10 -1.14 -6.92 -8.50
C GLY A 10 0.02 -7.88 -8.28
N LYS A 11 1.21 -7.37 -7.98
CA LYS A 11 2.41 -8.18 -7.76
C LYS A 11 2.61 -8.56 -6.31
N ALA A 12 1.86 -7.96 -5.39
CA ALA A 12 1.89 -8.27 -3.97
C ALA A 12 0.49 -8.20 -3.40
N THR A 13 0.28 -8.85 -2.26
CA THR A 13 -1.01 -8.91 -1.57
C THR A 13 -0.84 -8.55 -0.10
N GLY A 14 -1.96 -8.47 0.63
CA GLY A 14 -1.92 -8.22 2.08
C GLY A 14 -1.11 -9.27 2.84
N SER A 15 -1.11 -10.51 2.36
CA SER A 15 -0.35 -11.59 3.00
C SER A 15 1.16 -11.47 2.82
N ASP A 16 1.62 -10.63 1.88
CA ASP A 16 3.05 -10.38 1.68
C ASP A 16 3.61 -9.31 2.61
N PHE A 17 2.76 -8.67 3.41
CA PHE A 17 3.14 -7.56 4.27
C PHE A 17 4.32 -7.90 5.18
N ASP A 18 4.25 -9.02 5.89
CA ASP A 18 5.30 -9.43 6.82
C ASP A 18 6.64 -9.67 6.12
N ARG A 19 6.59 -10.19 4.90
CA ARG A 19 7.80 -10.40 4.10
C ARG A 19 8.48 -9.07 3.78
N TYR A 20 7.71 -8.05 3.46
CA TYR A 20 8.26 -6.72 3.19
C TYR A 20 8.79 -6.04 4.45
N VAL A 21 8.13 -6.26 5.59
CA VAL A 21 8.63 -5.76 6.89
C VAL A 21 9.98 -6.40 7.21
N ASN A 22 10.11 -7.71 7.02
CA ASN A 22 11.37 -8.42 7.22
C ASN A 22 12.46 -7.89 6.29
N GLY A 23 12.11 -7.59 5.04
CA GLY A 23 13.03 -6.98 4.09
C GLY A 23 13.58 -5.65 4.59
N TRP A 24 12.72 -4.83 5.19
CA TRP A 24 13.14 -3.56 5.78
C TRP A 24 14.10 -3.78 6.95
N LEU A 25 13.78 -4.73 7.83
CA LEU A 25 14.63 -5.05 8.99
C LEU A 25 16.03 -5.51 8.55
N ILE A 26 16.10 -6.32 7.52
CA ILE A 26 17.36 -6.87 7.03
C ILE A 26 18.19 -5.81 6.28
N SER A 27 17.53 -4.89 5.61
CA SER A 27 18.19 -3.91 4.73
C SER A 27 18.96 -2.83 5.46
N ASP A 28 18.81 -2.74 6.77
CA ASP A 28 19.43 -1.66 7.59
C ASP A 28 19.06 -0.28 7.05
N SER A 29 17.84 -0.13 6.54
CA SER A 29 17.37 1.11 5.97
C SER A 29 17.18 2.16 7.06
N LYS A 30 17.51 3.42 6.73
CA LYS A 30 17.33 4.55 7.65
C LYS A 30 15.98 5.23 7.46
N VAL A 31 15.21 4.84 6.46
CA VAL A 31 13.85 5.34 6.30
C VAL A 31 12.91 4.64 7.26
N ARG A 32 11.83 5.34 7.61
CA ARG A 32 10.78 4.75 8.44
C ARG A 32 10.11 3.60 7.70
N LEU A 33 9.62 2.62 8.46
CA LEU A 33 8.93 1.47 7.87
C LEU A 33 7.75 1.90 6.99
N SER A 34 6.94 2.85 7.45
CA SER A 34 5.82 3.34 6.65
C SER A 34 6.26 3.92 5.31
N GLU A 35 7.34 4.69 5.31
CA GLU A 35 7.91 5.25 4.08
C GLU A 35 8.48 4.16 3.17
N TYR A 36 9.17 3.20 3.76
CA TYR A 36 9.74 2.08 3.02
C TYR A 36 8.65 1.29 2.29
N LEU A 37 7.51 1.12 2.93
CA LEU A 37 6.39 0.38 2.35
C LEU A 37 5.54 1.23 1.40
N GLY A 38 5.57 2.55 1.56
CA GLY A 38 4.85 3.48 0.69
C GLY A 38 3.51 3.97 1.24
N PHE A 39 3.28 3.86 2.54
CA PHE A 39 2.04 4.33 3.17
C PHE A 39 2.20 5.76 3.69
N THR A 40 1.09 6.50 3.70
CA THR A 40 1.04 7.78 4.41
C THR A 40 0.95 7.54 5.91
N GLU A 41 1.17 8.60 6.70
CA GLU A 41 1.07 8.52 8.16
C GLU A 41 -0.32 8.05 8.62
N ASP A 42 -1.38 8.59 8.01
CA ASP A 42 -2.75 8.23 8.37
C ASP A 42 -3.07 6.78 8.01
N GLU A 43 -2.63 6.34 6.84
CA GLU A 43 -2.77 4.94 6.43
C GLU A 43 -2.03 4.02 7.40
N TRP A 44 -0.81 4.40 7.77
CA TRP A 44 0.00 3.61 8.67
C TRP A 44 -0.64 3.46 10.04
N LYS A 45 -1.22 4.54 10.57
CA LYS A 45 -1.95 4.49 11.84
C LYS A 45 -3.09 3.49 11.80
N SER A 46 -3.84 3.46 10.70
CA SER A 46 -4.92 2.49 10.53
C SER A 46 -4.40 1.05 10.52
N ILE A 47 -3.26 0.84 9.89
CA ILE A 47 -2.66 -0.50 9.79
C ILE A 47 -2.17 -0.98 11.16
N ILE A 48 -1.43 -0.16 11.89
CA ILE A 48 -0.86 -0.58 13.19
C ILE A 48 -1.92 -0.68 14.28
N ASN A 49 -3.04 0.03 14.15
CA ASN A 49 -4.15 -0.07 15.09
C ASN A 49 -5.03 -1.30 14.83
N ALA A 50 -4.91 -1.91 13.67
CA ALA A 50 -5.64 -3.14 13.34
C ALA A 50 -4.95 -4.35 13.95
N GLU A 51 -5.73 -5.32 14.38
CA GLU A 51 -5.21 -6.58 14.88
C GLU A 51 -4.38 -7.28 13.79
N ALA A 52 -3.24 -7.85 14.18
CA ALA A 52 -2.39 -8.59 13.25
C ALA A 52 -3.16 -9.76 12.64
N GLY A 53 -2.83 -10.12 11.41
CA GLY A 53 -3.48 -11.20 10.68
C GLY A 53 -4.55 -10.68 9.74
N GLU A 54 -5.69 -11.36 9.66
CA GLU A 54 -6.73 -11.07 8.67
C GLU A 54 -7.28 -9.65 8.76
N VAL A 55 -7.45 -9.11 9.96
CA VAL A 55 -7.98 -7.76 10.14
C VAL A 55 -7.03 -6.73 9.53
N ARG A 56 -5.74 -6.86 9.82
CA ARG A 56 -4.73 -5.96 9.26
C ARG A 56 -4.63 -6.12 7.75
N GLU A 57 -4.67 -7.33 7.25
CA GLU A 57 -4.64 -7.57 5.80
C GLU A 57 -5.82 -6.91 5.10
N LYS A 58 -7.00 -6.95 5.71
CA LYS A 58 -8.18 -6.29 5.16
C LYS A 58 -8.00 -4.77 5.10
N VAL A 59 -7.45 -4.17 6.16
CA VAL A 59 -7.17 -2.73 6.19
C VAL A 59 -6.22 -2.36 5.06
N ILE A 60 -5.17 -3.15 4.87
CA ILE A 60 -4.22 -2.94 3.77
C ILE A 60 -4.93 -3.03 2.41
N CYS A 61 -5.74 -4.04 2.21
CA CYS A 61 -6.51 -4.19 0.97
C CYS A 61 -7.42 -3.00 0.70
N ASP A 62 -8.10 -2.51 1.73
CA ASP A 62 -8.98 -1.35 1.59
C ASP A 62 -8.20 -0.10 1.17
N ILE A 63 -7.03 0.11 1.76
CA ILE A 63 -6.15 1.23 1.39
C ILE A 63 -5.71 1.12 -0.07
N ILE A 64 -5.28 -0.06 -0.48
CA ILE A 64 -4.83 -0.30 -1.86
C ILE A 64 -5.97 -0.09 -2.86
N ASN A 65 -7.16 -0.57 -2.53
CA ASN A 65 -8.33 -0.39 -3.39
C ASN A 65 -8.71 1.09 -3.52
N SER A 66 -8.61 1.85 -2.43
CA SER A 66 -8.84 3.30 -2.47
C SER A 66 -7.86 4.00 -3.40
N ARG A 67 -6.60 3.62 -3.36
CA ARG A 67 -5.58 4.21 -4.24
C ARG A 67 -5.81 3.84 -5.70
N ARG A 68 -6.21 2.61 -5.98
CA ARG A 68 -6.54 2.17 -7.33
C ARG A 68 -7.71 2.98 -7.90
N SER A 69 -8.75 3.20 -7.09
CA SER A 69 -9.90 4.00 -7.51
C SER A 69 -9.51 5.43 -7.83
N ALA A 70 -8.63 6.03 -7.03
CA ALA A 70 -8.14 7.38 -7.28
C ALA A 70 -7.36 7.46 -8.60
N ILE A 71 -6.52 6.46 -8.87
CA ILE A 71 -5.75 6.40 -10.12
C ILE A 71 -6.69 6.25 -11.31
N ASP A 72 -7.68 5.35 -11.22
CA ASP A 72 -8.66 5.14 -12.28
C ASP A 72 -9.45 6.41 -12.57
N ASN A 73 -9.83 7.15 -11.55
CA ASN A 73 -10.54 8.41 -11.72
C ASN A 73 -9.68 9.44 -12.45
N ILE A 74 -8.40 9.52 -12.13
CA ILE A 74 -7.47 10.42 -12.79
C ILE A 74 -7.32 10.04 -14.26
N VAL A 75 -7.16 8.76 -14.56
CA VAL A 75 -7.03 8.26 -15.94
C VAL A 75 -8.30 8.59 -16.72
N ASN A 76 -9.46 8.35 -16.16
CA ASN A 76 -10.73 8.65 -16.82
C ASN A 76 -10.89 10.13 -17.09
N THR A 77 -10.44 10.99 -16.17
CA THR A 77 -10.48 12.44 -16.36
C THR A 77 -9.61 12.87 -17.53
N TYR A 78 -8.46 12.24 -17.71
CA TYR A 78 -7.57 12.57 -18.83
C TYR A 78 -8.05 12.04 -20.18
N THR A 79 -8.74 10.92 -20.20
CA THR A 79 -9.14 10.30 -21.47
C THR A 79 -10.49 10.78 -21.96
N GLU A 80 -11.38 11.15 -21.04
CA GLU A 80 -12.75 11.52 -21.37
C GLU A 80 -12.86 12.75 -22.25
N PRO A 81 -12.18 13.85 -21.97
CA PRO A 81 -12.36 15.07 -22.78
C PRO A 81 -11.54 15.09 -24.04
N ALA A 82 -11.01 13.99 -24.47
CA ALA A 82 -10.19 13.95 -25.66
C ALA A 82 -11.00 14.21 -26.93
N PHE A 83 -12.16 14.58 -26.79
CA PHE A 83 -13.04 14.93 -27.89
C PHE A 83 -13.90 16.06 -27.61
#